data_2ba15189fb259720f8b35717aaf9f5ff
#
_entry.id   2ba15189fb259720f8b35717aaf9f5ff
#
_cell.length_a   1.000
_cell.length_b   1.000
_cell.length_c   1.000
_cell.angle_alpha   90.00
_cell.angle_beta   90.00
_cell.angle_gamma   90.00
#
_symmetry.space_group_name_H-M   'P 1'
#
loop_
_entity.id
_entity.type
_entity.pdbx_description
1 polymer ?
#
loop_
_entity_poly.entity_id
_entity_poly.type
_entity_poly.pdbx_seq_one_letter_code
_entity_poly.pdbx_strand_id
1 'polypeptide(L)'
;NLDDLYLIPTAEVPVTNIFRDEILNEQDLPIKRCAYSACFRREAGSYGKDVRGLNRLHQFDKVEIVRIDKPEHSYQSLDEMLDHVEGLLKKLELPYHILRLCGGDISFTAALCYDFEVWSAAQERWLEVSSVSNFESYQANRLHCRYRHADDKKIELCHTLNGSALALPRIVAAIIENNQTPEGIRVPKVLVPYCGFEMLDDKMD
;
A
#
# COMPACT_ATOMS: atom_id res chain seq x y z
N ASN A 1 -9.26 -0.31 28.18
CA ASN A 1 -7.82 -0.08 28.03
C ASN A 1 -7.35 0.84 29.16
N LEU A 2 -6.39 0.36 29.96
CA LEU A 2 -5.83 1.15 31.06
C LEU A 2 -4.97 2.30 30.54
N ASP A 3 -4.33 2.11 29.37
CA ASP A 3 -3.37 3.07 28.82
C ASP A 3 -3.90 3.82 27.58
N ASP A 4 -5.17 3.61 27.20
CA ASP A 4 -5.84 4.21 26.03
C ASP A 4 -5.04 4.05 24.71
N LEU A 5 -4.35 2.91 24.57
CA LEU A 5 -3.56 2.57 23.39
C LEU A 5 -4.37 1.69 22.43
N TYR A 6 -4.17 1.93 21.13
CA TYR A 6 -4.84 1.21 20.05
C TYR A 6 -3.80 0.60 19.10
N LEU A 7 -4.06 -0.64 18.67
CA LEU A 7 -3.28 -1.28 17.61
C LEU A 7 -3.59 -0.60 16.26
N ILE A 8 -2.56 -0.32 15.47
CA ILE A 8 -2.73 0.38 14.20
C ILE A 8 -3.31 -0.53 13.13
N PRO A 9 -4.28 -0.07 12.32
CA PRO A 9 -4.81 -0.82 11.18
C PRO A 9 -3.95 -0.66 9.90
N THR A 10 -3.04 0.30 9.88
CA THR A 10 -2.13 0.65 8.79
C THR A 10 -1.04 1.59 9.30
N ALA A 11 0.14 1.57 8.67
CA ALA A 11 1.19 2.54 8.95
C ALA A 11 0.91 3.93 8.35
N GLU A 12 -0.08 4.07 7.45
CA GLU A 12 -0.48 5.36 6.88
C GLU A 12 -0.68 6.44 7.95
N VAL A 13 -1.51 6.14 8.95
CA VAL A 13 -1.87 7.12 9.99
C VAL A 13 -0.65 7.58 10.79
N PRO A 14 0.16 6.70 11.43
CA PRO A 14 1.31 7.15 12.20
C PRO A 14 2.37 7.84 11.34
N VAL A 15 2.65 7.36 10.12
CA VAL A 15 3.65 7.96 9.24
C VAL A 15 3.23 9.35 8.76
N THR A 16 1.96 9.52 8.38
CA THR A 16 1.44 10.83 7.97
C THR A 16 1.41 11.80 9.15
N ASN A 17 1.10 11.32 10.37
CA ASN A 17 1.08 12.15 11.58
C ASN A 17 2.46 12.65 12.06
N ILE A 18 3.57 12.15 11.51
CA ILE A 18 4.91 12.73 11.75
C ILE A 18 4.94 14.22 11.36
N PHE A 19 4.09 14.61 10.40
CA PHE A 19 4.02 15.98 9.86
C PHE A 19 2.82 16.78 10.40
N ARG A 20 2.26 16.34 11.52
CA ARG A 20 1.14 17.04 12.17
C ARG A 20 1.59 18.38 12.73
N ASP A 21 0.78 19.43 12.45
CA ASP A 21 1.00 20.82 12.86
C ASP A 21 2.29 21.45 12.29
N GLU A 22 2.89 20.84 11.25
CA GLU A 22 4.14 21.30 10.64
C GLU A 22 3.90 22.33 9.52
N ILE A 23 4.85 23.26 9.39
CA ILE A 23 5.01 24.12 8.23
C ILE A 23 6.35 23.80 7.58
N LEU A 24 6.29 23.02 6.51
CA LEU A 24 7.45 22.54 5.77
C LEU A 24 8.07 23.65 4.92
N ASN A 25 9.32 23.52 4.55
CA ASN A 25 9.90 24.37 3.53
C ASN A 25 9.56 23.81 2.15
N GLU A 26 9.28 24.64 1.18
CA GLU A 26 8.97 24.23 -0.18
C GLU A 26 10.06 23.35 -0.79
N GLN A 27 11.33 23.66 -0.52
CA GLN A 27 12.49 22.91 -1.05
C GLN A 27 12.61 21.49 -0.49
N ASP A 28 11.94 21.16 0.62
CA ASP A 28 11.95 19.82 1.23
C ASP A 28 10.93 18.89 0.57
N LEU A 29 10.05 19.41 -0.29
CA LEU A 29 9.04 18.65 -1.02
C LEU A 29 9.58 18.10 -2.37
N PRO A 30 9.16 16.91 -2.80
CA PRO A 30 8.26 15.98 -2.10
C PRO A 30 8.94 15.21 -0.98
N ILE A 31 8.26 15.05 0.14
CA ILE A 31 8.70 14.15 1.20
C ILE A 31 8.20 12.75 0.90
N LYS A 32 9.10 11.77 0.91
CA LYS A 32 8.82 10.35 0.67
C LYS A 32 9.16 9.55 1.93
N ARG A 33 8.22 8.73 2.40
CA ARG A 33 8.39 7.85 3.57
C ARG A 33 7.89 6.46 3.25
N CYS A 34 8.50 5.47 3.89
CA CYS A 34 8.12 4.08 3.79
C CYS A 34 8.13 3.48 5.20
N ALA A 35 7.16 2.64 5.51
CA ALA A 35 7.12 1.90 6.77
C ALA A 35 6.66 0.47 6.53
N TYR A 36 7.39 -0.47 7.15
CA TYR A 36 6.94 -1.86 7.33
C TYR A 36 6.34 -1.98 8.72
N SER A 37 5.14 -2.50 8.82
CA SER A 37 4.47 -2.70 10.11
C SER A 37 3.47 -3.85 10.10
N ALA A 38 3.27 -4.45 11.28
CA ALA A 38 2.08 -5.23 11.54
C ALA A 38 0.85 -4.31 11.56
N CYS A 39 -0.22 -4.74 10.91
CA CYS A 39 -1.51 -4.06 10.85
C CYS A 39 -2.58 -4.95 11.49
N PHE A 40 -3.50 -4.34 12.24
CA PHE A 40 -4.50 -5.07 13.01
C PHE A 40 -5.91 -4.62 12.61
N ARG A 41 -6.74 -5.56 12.19
CA ARG A 41 -8.12 -5.27 11.76
C ARG A 41 -9.08 -6.28 12.33
N ARG A 42 -10.27 -5.83 12.75
CA ARG A 42 -11.32 -6.71 13.29
C ARG A 42 -12.00 -7.54 12.22
N GLU A 43 -11.92 -7.13 10.95
CA GLU A 43 -12.58 -7.78 9.80
C GLU A 43 -14.09 -8.04 10.03
N ALA A 44 -14.76 -7.15 10.77
CA ALA A 44 -16.12 -7.33 11.29
C ALA A 44 -17.21 -7.37 10.21
N GLY A 45 -16.91 -6.93 8.98
CA GLY A 45 -17.84 -6.96 7.83
C GLY A 45 -17.63 -8.13 6.88
N SER A 46 -16.72 -9.05 7.18
CA SER A 46 -16.33 -10.13 6.26
C SER A 46 -16.90 -11.45 6.70
N TYR A 47 -17.63 -12.14 5.80
CA TYR A 47 -18.28 -13.42 6.08
C TYR A 47 -17.99 -14.46 4.98
N GLY A 48 -18.08 -15.75 5.33
CA GLY A 48 -18.08 -16.86 4.39
C GLY A 48 -16.70 -17.24 3.84
N LYS A 49 -16.62 -17.54 2.54
CA LYS A 49 -15.41 -18.02 1.86
C LYS A 49 -14.28 -16.98 1.84
N ASP A 50 -14.60 -15.69 1.96
CA ASP A 50 -13.65 -14.59 1.84
C ASP A 50 -12.74 -14.43 3.07
N VAL A 51 -13.05 -15.11 4.17
CA VAL A 51 -12.29 -15.08 5.44
C VAL A 51 -11.37 -16.29 5.64
N ARG A 52 -11.17 -17.11 4.61
CA ARG A 52 -10.31 -18.31 4.68
C ARG A 52 -8.91 -18.05 4.17
N GLY A 53 -7.93 -18.76 4.75
CA GLY A 53 -6.53 -18.72 4.34
C GLY A 53 -5.84 -17.37 4.62
N LEU A 54 -4.85 -17.03 3.80
CA LEU A 54 -4.04 -15.80 3.96
C LEU A 54 -4.73 -14.52 3.45
N ASN A 55 -5.92 -14.61 2.86
CA ASN A 55 -6.54 -13.48 2.16
C ASN A 55 -7.14 -12.43 3.11
N ARG A 56 -7.56 -12.85 4.31
CA ARG A 56 -8.05 -11.94 5.37
C ARG A 56 -7.60 -12.43 6.74
N LEU A 57 -6.78 -11.61 7.38
CA LEU A 57 -6.19 -11.89 8.68
C LEU A 57 -6.49 -10.74 9.63
N HIS A 58 -6.63 -11.04 10.92
CA HIS A 58 -6.76 -10.05 11.98
C HIS A 58 -5.47 -9.27 12.21
N GLN A 59 -4.33 -9.93 11.96
CA GLN A 59 -3.00 -9.34 11.97
C GLN A 59 -2.31 -9.72 10.65
N PHE A 60 -1.71 -8.74 9.99
CA PHE A 60 -0.95 -8.94 8.75
C PHE A 60 0.11 -7.87 8.60
N ASP A 61 1.17 -8.21 7.88
CA ASP A 61 2.25 -7.27 7.58
C ASP A 61 2.00 -6.53 6.27
N LYS A 62 2.32 -5.24 6.28
CA LYS A 62 2.17 -4.35 5.14
C LYS A 62 3.33 -3.37 5.06
N VAL A 63 3.82 -3.17 3.86
CA VAL A 63 4.70 -2.03 3.54
C VAL A 63 3.81 -0.89 3.07
N GLU A 64 3.92 0.26 3.71
CA GLU A 64 3.18 1.47 3.35
C GLU A 64 4.13 2.54 2.84
N ILE A 65 3.78 3.17 1.73
CA ILE A 65 4.49 4.33 1.20
C ILE A 65 3.62 5.57 1.33
N VAL A 66 4.21 6.66 1.80
CA VAL A 66 3.52 7.95 2.01
C VAL A 66 4.31 9.04 1.32
N ARG A 67 3.60 9.93 0.64
CA ARG A 67 4.17 11.17 0.09
C ARG A 67 3.43 12.40 0.61
N ILE A 68 4.18 13.48 0.80
CA ILE A 68 3.66 14.82 1.03
C ILE A 68 4.27 15.69 -0.06
N ASP A 69 3.43 16.35 -0.81
CA ASP A 69 3.84 17.14 -1.97
C ASP A 69 3.05 18.43 -2.10
N LYS A 70 3.47 19.26 -3.05
CA LYS A 70 2.74 20.47 -3.45
C LYS A 70 1.51 20.08 -4.28
N PRO A 71 0.44 20.91 -4.24
CA PRO A 71 -0.77 20.66 -5.03
C PRO A 71 -0.49 20.42 -6.52
N GLU A 72 0.34 21.24 -7.13
CA GLU A 72 0.65 21.19 -8.55
C GLU A 72 1.41 19.92 -8.99
N HIS A 73 2.10 19.24 -8.07
CA HIS A 73 2.90 18.04 -8.35
C HIS A 73 2.24 16.73 -7.90
N SER A 74 1.17 16.81 -7.11
CA SER A 74 0.61 15.64 -6.42
C SER A 74 0.10 14.54 -7.37
N TYR A 75 -0.42 14.92 -8.54
CA TYR A 75 -0.88 13.92 -9.53
C TYR A 75 0.29 13.24 -10.25
N GLN A 76 1.38 13.97 -10.52
CA GLN A 76 2.62 13.34 -10.99
C GLN A 76 3.20 12.40 -9.93
N SER A 77 3.17 12.80 -8.67
CA SER A 77 3.56 11.96 -7.54
C SER A 77 2.70 10.69 -7.44
N LEU A 78 1.40 10.77 -7.75
CA LEU A 78 0.53 9.61 -7.83
C LEU A 78 1.00 8.64 -8.93
N ASP A 79 1.25 9.14 -10.14
CA ASP A 79 1.71 8.33 -11.27
C ASP A 79 3.03 7.62 -10.93
N GLU A 80 4.00 8.32 -10.32
CA GLU A 80 5.25 7.71 -9.86
C GLU A 80 5.03 6.62 -8.80
N MET A 81 4.05 6.78 -7.92
CA MET A 81 3.71 5.74 -6.92
C MET A 81 3.06 4.53 -7.59
N LEU A 82 2.20 4.74 -8.59
CA LEU A 82 1.59 3.66 -9.37
C LEU A 82 2.66 2.87 -10.13
N ASP A 83 3.58 3.55 -10.82
CA ASP A 83 4.70 2.92 -11.54
C ASP A 83 5.58 2.09 -10.58
N HIS A 84 5.81 2.60 -9.37
CA HIS A 84 6.60 1.91 -8.36
C HIS A 84 5.93 0.59 -7.92
N VAL A 85 4.63 0.63 -7.60
CA VAL A 85 3.87 -0.56 -7.17
C VAL A 85 3.74 -1.56 -8.33
N GLU A 86 3.44 -1.08 -9.54
CA GLU A 86 3.39 -1.91 -10.74
C GLU A 86 4.72 -2.62 -11.00
N GLY A 87 5.83 -1.88 -10.84
CA GLY A 87 7.18 -2.42 -10.96
C GLY A 87 7.48 -3.57 -10.00
N LEU A 88 6.90 -3.56 -8.79
CA LEU A 88 7.01 -4.69 -7.85
C LEU A 88 6.26 -5.93 -8.36
N LEU A 89 5.03 -5.77 -8.84
CA LEU A 89 4.22 -6.88 -9.37
C LEU A 89 4.85 -7.49 -10.63
N LYS A 90 5.39 -6.66 -11.53
CA LYS A 90 6.14 -7.10 -12.71
C LYS A 90 7.37 -7.94 -12.32
N LYS A 91 8.14 -7.51 -11.32
CA LYS A 91 9.31 -8.25 -10.83
C LYS A 91 8.93 -9.57 -10.17
N LEU A 92 7.76 -9.63 -9.53
CA LEU A 92 7.21 -10.85 -8.94
C LEU A 92 6.59 -11.79 -10.00
N GLU A 93 6.52 -11.36 -11.26
CA GLU A 93 5.95 -12.13 -12.39
C GLU A 93 4.49 -12.55 -12.13
N LEU A 94 3.72 -11.77 -11.35
CA LEU A 94 2.33 -12.06 -11.02
C LEU A 94 1.37 -11.50 -12.08
N PRO A 95 0.31 -12.21 -12.45
CA PRO A 95 -0.78 -11.64 -13.25
C PRO A 95 -1.52 -10.60 -12.41
N TYR A 96 -1.63 -9.37 -12.93
CA TYR A 96 -2.27 -8.27 -12.23
C TYR A 96 -3.09 -7.40 -13.19
N HIS A 97 -3.99 -6.61 -12.62
CA HIS A 97 -4.60 -5.47 -13.29
C HIS A 97 -4.70 -4.27 -12.36
N ILE A 98 -4.94 -3.10 -12.92
CA ILE A 98 -5.07 -1.84 -12.18
C ILE A 98 -6.48 -1.32 -12.40
N LEU A 99 -7.19 -1.07 -11.30
CA LEU A 99 -8.53 -0.50 -11.30
C LEU A 99 -8.48 0.96 -10.85
N ARG A 100 -9.02 1.86 -11.67
CA ARG A 100 -9.39 3.17 -11.20
C ARG A 100 -10.73 3.08 -10.49
N LEU A 101 -10.77 3.38 -9.19
CA LEU A 101 -11.98 3.27 -8.41
C LEU A 101 -13.04 4.28 -8.85
N CYS A 102 -14.28 3.81 -8.95
CA CYS A 102 -15.45 4.66 -9.21
C CYS A 102 -15.96 5.32 -7.92
N GLY A 103 -16.86 6.27 -8.06
CA GLY A 103 -17.42 7.02 -6.92
C GLY A 103 -18.17 6.18 -5.87
N GLY A 104 -18.55 4.93 -6.22
CA GLY A 104 -19.19 4.00 -5.28
C GLY A 104 -18.20 3.25 -4.38
N ASP A 105 -16.95 3.10 -4.81
CA ASP A 105 -15.92 2.31 -4.13
C ASP A 105 -14.82 3.17 -3.52
N ILE A 106 -14.60 4.37 -4.06
CA ILE A 106 -13.57 5.28 -3.55
C ILE A 106 -13.91 5.74 -2.13
N SER A 107 -12.90 5.76 -1.25
CA SER A 107 -13.04 6.35 0.09
C SER A 107 -13.43 7.83 -0.01
N PHE A 108 -14.33 8.28 0.86
CA PHE A 108 -14.75 9.69 0.93
C PHE A 108 -13.59 10.68 1.19
N THR A 109 -12.44 10.19 1.60
CA THR A 109 -11.24 11.00 1.87
C THR A 109 -10.35 11.19 0.65
N ALA A 110 -10.44 10.31 -0.35
CA ALA A 110 -9.57 10.31 -1.53
C ALA A 110 -10.21 11.07 -2.70
N ALA A 111 -9.41 11.85 -3.42
CA ALA A 111 -9.80 12.50 -4.66
C ALA A 111 -9.64 11.56 -5.87
N LEU A 112 -8.61 10.71 -5.83
CA LEU A 112 -8.35 9.70 -6.86
C LEU A 112 -7.68 8.50 -6.21
N CYS A 113 -8.13 7.29 -6.60
CA CYS A 113 -7.63 6.03 -6.06
C CYS A 113 -7.51 4.99 -7.16
N TYR A 114 -6.44 4.21 -7.10
CA TYR A 114 -6.20 3.05 -7.94
C TYR A 114 -5.87 1.84 -7.07
N ASP A 115 -6.53 0.72 -7.36
CA ASP A 115 -6.26 -0.56 -6.74
C ASP A 115 -5.50 -1.46 -7.69
N PHE A 116 -4.52 -2.17 -7.16
CA PHE A 116 -3.83 -3.26 -7.84
C PHE A 116 -4.39 -4.57 -7.34
N GLU A 117 -4.86 -5.38 -8.25
CA GLU A 117 -5.35 -6.72 -7.97
C GLU A 117 -4.49 -7.76 -8.67
N VAL A 118 -4.27 -8.90 -8.00
CA VAL A 118 -3.60 -10.07 -8.54
C VAL A 118 -4.57 -11.22 -8.66
N TRP A 119 -4.33 -12.10 -9.64
CA TRP A 119 -5.15 -13.28 -9.83
C TRP A 119 -4.90 -14.31 -8.73
N SER A 120 -5.94 -14.74 -8.05
CA SER A 120 -5.92 -15.90 -7.16
C SER A 120 -6.37 -17.14 -7.95
N ALA A 121 -5.43 -18.03 -8.22
CA ALA A 121 -5.73 -19.27 -8.95
C ALA A 121 -6.62 -20.22 -8.12
N ALA A 122 -6.48 -20.21 -6.80
CA ALA A 122 -7.27 -21.05 -5.90
C ALA A 122 -8.72 -20.56 -5.75
N GLN A 123 -8.99 -19.27 -5.92
CA GLN A 123 -10.34 -18.69 -5.79
C GLN A 123 -10.95 -18.29 -7.14
N GLU A 124 -10.19 -18.39 -8.23
CA GLU A 124 -10.59 -18.01 -9.59
C GLU A 124 -11.15 -16.58 -9.65
N ARG A 125 -10.47 -15.65 -8.96
CA ARG A 125 -10.85 -14.23 -8.92
C ARG A 125 -9.66 -13.30 -8.68
N TRP A 126 -9.87 -12.03 -8.94
CA TRP A 126 -8.94 -10.96 -8.63
C TRP A 126 -9.02 -10.57 -7.14
N LEU A 127 -7.86 -10.33 -6.54
CA LEU A 127 -7.73 -9.92 -5.13
C LEU A 127 -6.85 -8.68 -5.02
N GLU A 128 -7.37 -7.65 -4.39
CA GLU A 128 -6.62 -6.42 -4.09
C GLU A 128 -5.38 -6.71 -3.24
N VAL A 129 -4.23 -6.23 -3.67
CA VAL A 129 -2.94 -6.32 -2.98
C VAL A 129 -2.34 -4.97 -2.64
N SER A 130 -2.82 -3.92 -3.27
CA SER A 130 -2.42 -2.54 -3.04
C SER A 130 -3.54 -1.59 -3.42
N SER A 131 -3.66 -0.50 -2.67
CA SER A 131 -4.47 0.65 -3.01
C SER A 131 -3.59 1.88 -2.93
N VAL A 132 -3.58 2.72 -3.95
CA VAL A 132 -2.77 3.95 -4.03
C VAL A 132 -3.68 5.14 -4.26
N SER A 133 -3.61 6.12 -3.36
CA SER A 133 -4.55 7.24 -3.32
C SER A 133 -3.85 8.60 -3.26
N ASN A 134 -4.45 9.58 -3.93
CA ASN A 134 -4.20 10.99 -3.71
C ASN A 134 -5.39 11.59 -2.94
N PHE A 135 -5.11 12.17 -1.78
CA PHE A 135 -6.11 12.79 -0.90
C PHE A 135 -6.20 14.30 -1.06
N GLU A 136 -5.40 14.83 -1.97
CA GLU A 136 -5.23 16.29 -2.09
C GLU A 136 -5.01 16.94 -0.71
N SER A 137 -5.69 18.02 -0.42
CA SER A 137 -5.55 18.73 0.86
C SER A 137 -6.39 18.12 2.00
N TYR A 138 -7.19 17.08 1.74
CA TYR A 138 -8.15 16.57 2.74
C TYR A 138 -7.48 16.15 4.05
N GLN A 139 -6.45 15.30 3.97
CA GLN A 139 -5.70 14.86 5.14
C GLN A 139 -4.80 15.98 5.69
N ALA A 140 -4.13 16.72 4.82
CA ALA A 140 -3.25 17.82 5.21
C ALA A 140 -3.99 18.89 6.01
N ASN A 141 -5.24 19.23 5.66
CA ASN A 141 -6.07 20.16 6.40
C ASN A 141 -6.35 19.67 7.85
N ARG A 142 -6.61 18.37 8.04
CA ARG A 142 -6.83 17.78 9.36
C ARG A 142 -5.57 17.67 10.20
N LEU A 143 -4.43 17.43 9.52
CA LEU A 143 -3.11 17.39 10.12
C LEU A 143 -2.55 18.79 10.41
N HIS A 144 -3.12 19.86 9.82
CA HIS A 144 -2.52 21.17 9.74
C HIS A 144 -1.12 21.13 9.09
N CYS A 145 -0.90 20.20 8.13
CA CYS A 145 0.33 20.06 7.38
C CYS A 145 0.33 21.04 6.22
N ARG A 146 1.26 21.98 6.24
CA ARG A 146 1.35 23.10 5.30
C ARG A 146 2.79 23.25 4.82
N TYR A 147 2.98 23.99 3.77
CA TYR A 147 4.32 24.42 3.35
C TYR A 147 4.36 25.92 3.12
N ARG A 148 5.57 26.46 3.20
CA ARG A 148 5.84 27.86 2.97
C ARG A 148 6.51 28.04 1.60
N HIS A 149 5.91 28.82 0.73
CA HIS A 149 6.48 29.19 -0.56
C HIS A 149 7.82 29.92 -0.38
N ALA A 150 8.78 29.60 -1.24
CA ALA A 150 10.12 30.18 -1.17
C ALA A 150 10.11 31.68 -1.52
N ASP A 151 9.28 32.06 -2.49
CA ASP A 151 9.27 33.40 -3.08
C ASP A 151 8.50 34.42 -2.21
N ASP A 152 7.21 34.21 -2.03
CA ASP A 152 6.31 35.20 -1.40
C ASP A 152 6.02 34.89 0.08
N LYS A 153 6.58 33.79 0.60
CA LYS A 153 6.37 33.31 1.98
C LYS A 153 4.92 32.93 2.33
N LYS A 154 4.04 32.85 1.36
CA LYS A 154 2.66 32.37 1.53
C LYS A 154 2.68 30.96 2.10
N ILE A 155 1.70 30.66 2.96
CA ILE A 155 1.51 29.33 3.52
C ILE A 155 0.31 28.68 2.85
N GLU A 156 0.50 27.44 2.40
CA GLU A 156 -0.51 26.66 1.71
C GLU A 156 -0.55 25.23 2.25
N LEU A 157 -1.72 24.55 2.12
CA LEU A 157 -1.86 23.16 2.50
C LEU A 157 -1.07 22.26 1.53
N CYS A 158 -0.37 21.29 2.08
CA CYS A 158 0.20 20.21 1.29
C CYS A 158 -0.88 19.30 0.71
N HIS A 159 -0.54 18.52 -0.30
CA HIS A 159 -1.27 17.32 -0.69
C HIS A 159 -0.62 16.08 -0.08
N THR A 160 -1.42 15.11 0.32
CA THR A 160 -0.95 13.83 0.85
C THR A 160 -1.34 12.69 -0.06
N LEU A 161 -0.44 11.73 -0.19
CA LEU A 161 -0.66 10.50 -0.96
C LEU A 161 -0.16 9.33 -0.14
N ASN A 162 -0.81 8.19 -0.27
CA ASN A 162 -0.28 6.94 0.27
C ASN A 162 -0.65 5.74 -0.59
N GLY A 163 0.01 4.63 -0.32
CA GLY A 163 -0.30 3.36 -0.95
C GLY A 163 0.42 2.21 -0.30
N SER A 164 -0.13 1.02 -0.47
CA SER A 164 0.50 -0.21 -0.01
C SER A 164 1.52 -0.72 -1.03
N ALA A 165 2.72 -1.05 -0.58
CA ALA A 165 3.78 -1.58 -1.44
C ALA A 165 4.43 -2.86 -0.87
N LEU A 166 3.69 -3.90 -0.48
CA LEU A 166 2.35 -4.42 -0.76
C LEU A 166 1.71 -4.97 0.52
N ALA A 167 0.47 -5.55 0.43
CA ALA A 167 -0.13 -6.35 1.49
C ALA A 167 0.44 -7.78 1.44
N LEU A 168 1.40 -8.09 2.33
CA LEU A 168 2.28 -9.26 2.19
C LEU A 168 1.55 -10.62 2.18
N PRO A 169 0.54 -10.91 3.03
CA PRO A 169 -0.08 -12.22 3.01
C PRO A 169 -0.74 -12.58 1.67
N ARG A 170 -1.41 -11.62 1.03
CA ARG A 170 -2.03 -11.85 -0.28
C ARG A 170 -1.00 -12.05 -1.38
N ILE A 171 0.12 -11.32 -1.31
CA ILE A 171 1.24 -11.50 -2.25
C ILE A 171 1.87 -12.89 -2.09
N VAL A 172 2.09 -13.34 -0.84
CA VAL A 172 2.61 -14.70 -0.59
C VAL A 172 1.64 -15.74 -1.13
N ALA A 173 0.34 -15.62 -0.85
CA ALA A 173 -0.67 -16.52 -1.40
C ALA A 173 -0.65 -16.52 -2.94
N ALA A 174 -0.63 -15.35 -3.57
CA ALA A 174 -0.59 -15.24 -5.03
C ALA A 174 0.67 -15.86 -5.64
N ILE A 175 1.84 -15.68 -5.02
CA ILE A 175 3.10 -16.32 -5.45
C ILE A 175 2.96 -17.85 -5.38
N ILE A 176 2.49 -18.38 -4.25
CA ILE A 176 2.32 -19.82 -4.04
C ILE A 176 1.31 -20.40 -5.04
N GLU A 177 0.17 -19.73 -5.24
CA GLU A 177 -0.90 -20.20 -6.11
C GLU A 177 -0.50 -20.18 -7.60
N ASN A 178 0.15 -19.12 -8.07
CA ASN A 178 0.43 -18.91 -9.49
C ASN A 178 1.73 -19.58 -9.97
N ASN A 179 2.57 -20.09 -9.06
CA ASN A 179 3.85 -20.71 -9.40
C ASN A 179 3.90 -22.22 -9.15
N GLN A 180 2.74 -22.87 -9.03
CA GLN A 180 2.64 -24.33 -8.90
C GLN A 180 3.18 -25.01 -10.16
N THR A 181 4.03 -26.03 -9.97
CA THR A 181 4.53 -26.93 -11.02
C THR A 181 4.45 -28.39 -10.55
N PRO A 182 4.58 -29.38 -11.42
CA PRO A 182 4.64 -30.80 -10.99
C PRO A 182 5.79 -31.11 -10.04
N GLU A 183 6.87 -30.33 -10.10
CA GLU A 183 8.09 -30.52 -9.30
C GLU A 183 8.07 -29.76 -7.98
N GLY A 184 7.13 -28.82 -7.79
CA GLY A 184 7.03 -27.97 -6.61
C GLY A 184 6.56 -26.56 -6.94
N ILE A 185 6.78 -25.62 -6.04
CA ILE A 185 6.40 -24.21 -6.21
C ILE A 185 7.63 -23.39 -6.58
N ARG A 186 7.64 -22.82 -7.77
CA ARG A 186 8.74 -21.99 -8.26
C ARG A 186 8.79 -20.65 -7.50
N VAL A 187 9.97 -20.27 -7.05
CA VAL A 187 10.20 -18.95 -6.46
C VAL A 187 10.43 -17.93 -7.57
N PRO A 188 9.75 -16.76 -7.57
CA PRO A 188 10.04 -15.68 -8.51
C PRO A 188 11.52 -15.30 -8.49
N LYS A 189 12.13 -15.11 -9.67
CA LYS A 189 13.58 -14.86 -9.81
C LYS A 189 14.10 -13.74 -8.90
N VAL A 190 13.30 -12.68 -8.73
CA VAL A 190 13.66 -11.52 -7.90
C VAL A 190 13.78 -11.88 -6.41
N LEU A 191 13.12 -12.95 -5.95
CA LEU A 191 13.15 -13.40 -4.57
C LEU A 191 14.22 -14.45 -4.27
N VAL A 192 14.74 -15.14 -5.30
CA VAL A 192 15.76 -16.19 -5.14
C VAL A 192 16.98 -15.73 -4.33
N PRO A 193 17.55 -14.52 -4.55
CA PRO A 193 18.68 -14.03 -3.74
C PRO A 193 18.35 -13.85 -2.25
N TYR A 194 17.08 -13.65 -1.90
CA TYR A 194 16.61 -13.48 -0.52
C TYR A 194 16.23 -14.81 0.14
N CYS A 195 15.63 -15.73 -0.63
CA CYS A 195 15.20 -17.03 -0.13
C CYS A 195 16.38 -18.02 -0.05
N GLY A 196 17.35 -17.92 -0.96
CA GLY A 196 18.45 -18.87 -1.08
C GLY A 196 18.12 -20.16 -1.83
N PHE A 197 16.92 -20.27 -2.42
CA PHE A 197 16.43 -21.42 -3.21
C PHE A 197 15.53 -20.95 -4.35
N GLU A 198 15.40 -21.77 -5.38
CA GLU A 198 14.59 -21.49 -6.59
C GLU A 198 13.23 -22.22 -6.58
N MET A 199 13.09 -23.25 -5.75
CA MET A 199 11.93 -24.13 -5.70
C MET A 199 11.61 -24.50 -4.26
N LEU A 200 10.33 -24.49 -3.90
CA LEU A 200 9.80 -25.15 -2.71
C LEU A 200 9.31 -26.53 -3.13
N ASP A 201 9.98 -27.57 -2.69
CA ASP A 201 9.66 -28.97 -2.98
C ASP A 201 9.60 -29.79 -1.68
N ASP A 202 9.16 -31.05 -1.78
CA ASP A 202 9.05 -31.98 -0.63
C ASP A 202 10.42 -32.41 -0.04
N LYS A 203 11.54 -31.90 -0.58
CA LYS A 203 12.90 -32.22 -0.15
C LYS A 203 13.54 -31.12 0.70
N MET A 204 12.79 -30.05 0.98
CA MET A 204 13.24 -29.00 1.90
C MET A 204 12.97 -29.45 3.34
N ASP A 205 14.03 -29.95 4.01
CA ASP A 205 14.06 -30.26 5.45
C ASP A 205 14.20 -28.98 6.30
#